data_a9a416484df61f944941ee6a67f2f3d8
#
_entry.id   a9a416484df61f944941ee6a67f2f3d8
#
_cell.length_a   1.000
_cell.length_b   1.000
_cell.length_c   1.000
_cell.angle_alpha   90.00
_cell.angle_beta   90.00
_cell.angle_gamma   90.00
#
_symmetry.space_group_name_H-M   'P 1'
#
loop_
_entity.id
_entity.type
_entity.pdbx_description
1 polymer ?
#
loop_
_entity_poly.entity_id
_entity_poly.type
_entity_poly.pdbx_seq_one_letter_code
_entity_poly.pdbx_strand_id
1 'polypeptide(L)'
;MNRAQSIMSSVLIFFLLSASHIYSQSSTNYTFKNTSLDIVTDATGIAMGESSVANPENQAAYFENPAAIPINTGMQIFYNYRSHNWMALAENMKYFSAGGCITTSIGNFGFAYNQFSSGQIATSPTDPQINTEDVNRTFILSYSNSILKNLYVGGSVKLFNRSLSSNGSSYSVTSNNAYLFDAGILYMTNGFFTAEKIKDKFNAGASLQNFGSDYKEEYKAFVTETMTQKLPRFLRIGFAYQLNTTVGQRLQANVDFLLTGEYKRLLNPGDSEQNDVNYWGAGIEATLLKIVSLRLGGVASPENSILWDKGKFNLRYGIGLNFPLAVLGLSHPVTIKFDYAVMPINQTSFDKSQKSLYAFGVSLVYGKSVL
;
A
#
# COMPACT_ATOMS: atom_id res chain seq x y z
N MET A 1 2.05 35.10 15.31
CA MET A 1 2.14 33.67 14.95
C MET A 1 0.86 33.31 14.23
N ASN A 2 0.95 33.03 12.90
CA ASN A 2 -0.24 32.79 12.07
C ASN A 2 -0.94 31.48 12.51
N ARG A 3 -2.28 31.43 12.44
CA ARG A 3 -3.08 30.23 12.76
C ARG A 3 -2.53 28.95 12.11
N ALA A 4 -1.99 29.04 10.90
CA ALA A 4 -1.38 27.93 10.19
C ALA A 4 -0.11 27.38 10.88
N GLN A 5 0.74 28.25 11.43
CA GLN A 5 1.92 27.82 12.18
C GLN A 5 1.53 27.13 13.49
N SER A 6 0.46 27.57 14.14
CA SER A 6 -0.07 26.95 15.36
C SER A 6 -0.61 25.55 15.08
N ILE A 7 -1.36 25.36 13.99
CA ILE A 7 -1.92 24.05 13.59
C ILE A 7 -0.78 23.09 13.19
N MET A 8 0.18 23.55 12.40
CA MET A 8 1.31 22.73 11.96
C MET A 8 2.20 22.30 13.15
N SER A 9 2.45 23.21 14.10
CA SER A 9 3.15 22.89 15.35
C SER A 9 2.35 21.90 16.20
N SER A 10 1.03 22.03 16.28
CA SER A 10 0.18 21.10 17.05
C SER A 10 0.14 19.71 16.42
N VAL A 11 0.09 19.60 15.10
CA VAL A 11 0.14 18.31 14.36
C VAL A 11 1.52 17.67 14.54
N LEU A 12 2.59 18.44 14.43
CA LEU A 12 3.96 17.94 14.62
C LEU A 12 4.19 17.49 16.08
N ILE A 13 3.69 18.26 17.06
CA ILE A 13 3.77 17.90 18.49
C ILE A 13 2.93 16.66 18.78
N PHE A 14 1.73 16.54 18.22
CA PHE A 14 0.90 15.34 18.37
C PHE A 14 1.61 14.10 17.80
N PHE A 15 2.28 14.20 16.66
CA PHE A 15 3.08 13.12 16.08
C PHE A 15 4.31 12.77 16.93
N LEU A 16 5.00 13.77 17.45
CA LEU A 16 6.18 13.56 18.33
C LEU A 16 5.78 12.96 19.69
N LEU A 17 4.64 13.37 20.25
CA LEU A 17 4.14 12.82 21.51
C LEU A 17 3.59 11.40 21.37
N SER A 18 2.98 11.04 20.22
CA SER A 18 2.56 9.66 19.97
C SER A 18 3.74 8.72 19.73
N ALA A 19 4.87 9.21 19.25
CA ALA A 19 6.08 8.41 19.06
C ALA A 19 6.75 7.99 20.39
N SER A 20 6.51 8.72 21.49
CA SER A 20 7.13 8.44 22.80
C SER A 20 6.49 7.26 23.56
N HIS A 21 5.35 6.73 23.12
CA HIS A 21 4.65 5.60 23.77
C HIS A 21 4.94 4.23 23.15
N ILE A 22 5.93 4.15 22.25
CA ILE A 22 6.27 2.91 21.50
C ILE A 22 7.02 1.85 22.33
N TYR A 23 7.30 2.11 23.59
CA TYR A 23 8.00 1.16 24.45
C TYR A 23 7.03 0.28 25.25
N SER A 24 6.41 -0.68 24.59
CA SER A 24 5.80 -1.82 25.26
C SER A 24 6.47 -3.10 24.81
N GLN A 25 6.94 -3.84 25.79
CA GLN A 25 7.69 -5.08 25.61
C GLN A 25 6.74 -6.23 25.28
N SER A 26 6.95 -6.92 24.18
CA SER A 26 6.67 -8.35 24.09
C SER A 26 7.32 -8.94 22.84
N SER A 27 8.12 -9.98 23.04
CA SER A 27 8.74 -10.76 21.98
C SER A 27 7.83 -11.93 21.59
N THR A 28 6.87 -11.71 20.73
CA THR A 28 6.07 -12.78 20.17
C THR A 28 6.23 -12.80 18.64
N ASN A 29 6.55 -13.97 18.12
CA ASN A 29 6.64 -14.23 16.69
C ASN A 29 5.23 -14.10 16.08
N TYR A 30 5.03 -13.03 15.34
CA TYR A 30 3.77 -12.77 14.66
C TYR A 30 3.66 -13.65 13.42
N THR A 31 2.82 -14.66 13.46
CA THR A 31 2.51 -15.52 12.32
C THR A 31 1.10 -15.21 11.83
N PHE A 32 0.97 -14.29 10.86
CA PHE A 32 -0.29 -14.15 10.14
C PHE A 32 -0.53 -15.36 9.24
N LYS A 33 -1.65 -16.00 9.44
CA LYS A 33 -2.26 -16.82 8.41
C LYS A 33 -3.00 -15.89 7.45
N ASN A 34 -2.45 -15.55 6.30
CA ASN A 34 -3.01 -14.67 5.26
C ASN A 34 -2.55 -13.20 5.30
N THR A 35 -1.27 -13.01 5.20
CA THR A 35 -0.63 -11.70 5.11
C THR A 35 -0.91 -10.94 3.82
N SER A 36 -1.45 -11.59 2.77
CA SER A 36 -1.65 -10.95 1.46
C SER A 36 -2.59 -9.75 1.48
N LEU A 37 -3.53 -9.67 2.45
CA LEU A 37 -4.42 -8.52 2.64
C LEU A 37 -3.73 -7.32 3.32
N ASP A 38 -2.54 -7.51 3.86
CA ASP A 38 -1.74 -6.49 4.55
C ASP A 38 -0.58 -5.97 3.69
N ILE A 39 -0.24 -6.65 2.64
CA ILE A 39 0.94 -6.34 1.84
C ILE A 39 0.62 -5.26 0.81
N VAL A 40 1.35 -4.14 0.86
CA VAL A 40 1.33 -3.09 -0.17
C VAL A 40 2.04 -3.60 -1.42
N THR A 41 1.40 -3.48 -2.57
CA THR A 41 1.91 -4.00 -3.86
C THR A 41 2.56 -2.94 -4.72
N ASP A 42 2.12 -1.70 -4.62
CA ASP A 42 2.56 -0.63 -5.49
C ASP A 42 3.92 -0.07 -5.08
N ALA A 43 4.77 0.17 -6.07
CA ALA A 43 6.12 0.67 -5.86
C ALA A 43 6.14 2.05 -5.19
N THR A 44 5.19 2.93 -5.53
CA THR A 44 5.08 4.25 -4.90
C THR A 44 4.80 4.15 -3.41
N GLY A 45 3.77 3.38 -3.01
CA GLY A 45 3.43 3.18 -1.61
C GLY A 45 4.57 2.54 -0.83
N ILE A 46 5.24 1.53 -1.40
CA ILE A 46 6.42 0.90 -0.78
C ILE A 46 7.51 1.94 -0.53
N ALA A 47 7.89 2.71 -1.55
CA ALA A 47 8.96 3.71 -1.43
C ALA A 47 8.62 4.84 -0.46
N MET A 48 7.32 5.13 -0.26
CA MET A 48 6.80 6.14 0.66
C MET A 48 6.49 5.59 2.06
N GLY A 49 7.07 4.43 2.43
CA GLY A 49 6.90 3.86 3.77
C GLY A 49 5.49 3.33 4.04
N GLU A 50 4.78 2.87 3.01
CA GLU A 50 3.40 2.34 3.09
C GLU A 50 2.38 3.35 3.64
N SER A 51 2.60 4.65 3.39
CA SER A 51 1.79 5.75 3.93
C SER A 51 0.92 6.39 2.83
N SER A 52 -0.09 5.66 2.34
CA SER A 52 -0.93 6.09 1.21
C SER A 52 -2.39 6.41 1.58
N VAL A 53 -2.81 6.21 2.82
CA VAL A 53 -4.21 6.36 3.26
C VAL A 53 -4.83 7.75 2.97
N ALA A 54 -4.00 8.79 2.87
CA ALA A 54 -4.39 10.17 2.58
C ALA A 54 -3.84 10.71 1.25
N ASN A 55 -3.25 9.85 0.39
CA ASN A 55 -2.60 10.27 -0.85
C ASN A 55 -3.39 9.81 -2.09
N PRO A 56 -4.36 10.59 -2.59
CA PRO A 56 -5.16 10.22 -3.77
C PRO A 56 -4.37 10.32 -5.10
N GLU A 57 -3.12 10.78 -5.08
CA GLU A 57 -2.25 10.79 -6.27
C GLU A 57 -1.55 9.44 -6.47
N ASN A 58 -1.48 8.62 -5.43
CA ASN A 58 -1.02 7.24 -5.56
C ASN A 58 -2.11 6.39 -6.21
N GLN A 59 -1.76 5.72 -7.30
CA GLN A 59 -2.67 4.91 -8.11
C GLN A 59 -3.35 3.77 -7.35
N ALA A 60 -2.72 3.25 -6.32
CA ALA A 60 -3.20 2.12 -5.52
C ALA A 60 -3.74 2.54 -4.14
N ALA A 61 -3.79 3.85 -3.84
CA ALA A 61 -4.23 4.35 -2.53
C ALA A 61 -5.60 3.84 -2.11
N TYR A 62 -6.50 3.58 -3.06
CA TYR A 62 -7.84 3.08 -2.75
C TYR A 62 -7.87 1.63 -2.24
N PHE A 63 -6.76 0.89 -2.31
CA PHE A 63 -6.61 -0.39 -1.59
C PHE A 63 -6.52 -0.18 -0.08
N GLU A 64 -6.00 0.98 0.33
CA GLU A 64 -5.78 1.35 1.71
C GLU A 64 -6.90 2.26 2.25
N ASN A 65 -7.46 3.10 1.38
CA ASN A 65 -8.59 3.97 1.70
C ASN A 65 -9.49 4.13 0.47
N PRO A 66 -10.69 3.55 0.45
CA PRO A 66 -11.58 3.68 -0.70
C PRO A 66 -11.98 5.11 -1.03
N ALA A 67 -11.91 6.06 -0.08
CA ALA A 67 -12.12 7.47 -0.36
C ALA A 67 -10.97 8.12 -1.15
N ALA A 68 -9.80 7.48 -1.20
CA ALA A 68 -8.61 7.96 -1.90
C ALA A 68 -8.51 7.44 -3.34
N ILE A 69 -9.59 7.02 -3.97
CA ILE A 69 -9.61 6.75 -5.43
C ILE A 69 -9.10 8.01 -6.14
N PRO A 70 -8.12 7.89 -7.07
CA PRO A 70 -7.54 9.04 -7.73
C PRO A 70 -8.60 9.99 -8.29
N ILE A 71 -8.61 11.20 -7.76
CA ILE A 71 -9.61 12.22 -8.05
C ILE A 71 -9.10 13.11 -9.18
N ASN A 72 -9.96 13.44 -10.13
CA ASN A 72 -9.65 14.30 -11.30
C ASN A 72 -8.66 13.72 -12.32
N THR A 73 -8.39 12.43 -12.28
CA THR A 73 -7.48 11.79 -13.24
C THR A 73 -8.16 11.29 -14.52
N GLY A 74 -9.51 11.40 -14.62
CA GLY A 74 -10.24 10.80 -15.74
C GLY A 74 -10.28 9.28 -15.63
N MET A 75 -9.40 8.58 -16.31
CA MET A 75 -9.26 7.12 -16.25
C MET A 75 -7.80 6.74 -16.01
N GLN A 76 -7.60 5.71 -15.21
CA GLN A 76 -6.29 5.14 -14.96
C GLN A 76 -6.38 3.62 -14.97
N ILE A 77 -5.38 2.97 -15.57
CA ILE A 77 -5.14 1.54 -15.44
C ILE A 77 -3.70 1.33 -14.96
N PHE A 78 -3.46 0.27 -14.22
CA PHE A 78 -2.14 -0.02 -13.66
C PHE A 78 -1.89 -1.52 -13.54
N TYR A 79 -0.60 -1.84 -13.48
CA TYR A 79 -0.06 -3.12 -13.09
C TYR A 79 1.11 -2.89 -12.13
N ASN A 80 1.11 -3.57 -10.99
CA ASN A 80 2.20 -3.55 -10.02
C ASN A 80 2.67 -4.97 -9.76
N TYR A 81 3.97 -5.11 -9.58
CA TYR A 81 4.60 -6.37 -9.20
C TYR A 81 5.57 -6.12 -8.05
N ARG A 82 5.55 -7.00 -7.08
CA ARG A 82 6.49 -7.02 -5.97
C ARG A 82 7.16 -8.39 -5.89
N SER A 83 8.48 -8.40 -5.92
CA SER A 83 9.29 -9.56 -5.62
C SER A 83 9.10 -9.92 -4.14
N HIS A 84 8.96 -11.21 -3.85
CA HIS A 84 8.70 -11.68 -2.49
C HIS A 84 9.62 -12.81 -2.06
N ASN A 85 10.74 -13.00 -2.72
CA ASN A 85 11.70 -14.09 -2.46
C ASN A 85 12.43 -13.86 -1.12
N TRP A 86 11.72 -14.00 -0.02
CA TRP A 86 12.26 -13.87 1.32
C TRP A 86 12.38 -15.22 2.06
N MET A 87 11.94 -16.32 1.43
CA MET A 87 12.13 -17.67 1.94
C MET A 87 13.14 -18.42 1.07
N ALA A 88 14.21 -18.93 1.68
CA ALA A 88 15.28 -19.65 0.98
C ALA A 88 14.81 -20.93 0.24
N LEU A 89 13.67 -21.50 0.64
CA LEU A 89 13.10 -22.72 0.05
C LEU A 89 11.97 -22.45 -0.95
N ALA A 90 11.60 -21.18 -1.15
CA ALA A 90 10.52 -20.80 -2.05
C ALA A 90 11.10 -20.26 -3.36
N GLU A 91 10.77 -20.91 -4.44
CA GLU A 91 11.10 -20.43 -5.78
C GLU A 91 9.91 -19.63 -6.35
N ASN A 92 10.22 -18.46 -6.93
CA ASN A 92 9.25 -17.66 -7.65
C ASN A 92 8.07 -17.11 -6.81
N MET A 93 8.32 -16.77 -5.53
CA MET A 93 7.36 -15.99 -4.76
C MET A 93 7.07 -14.67 -5.44
N LYS A 94 5.80 -14.36 -5.62
CA LYS A 94 5.37 -13.14 -6.30
C LYS A 94 4.10 -12.57 -5.71
N TYR A 95 4.00 -11.26 -5.76
CA TYR A 95 2.77 -10.55 -5.48
C TYR A 95 2.54 -9.51 -6.56
N PHE A 96 1.39 -9.53 -7.19
CA PHE A 96 1.03 -8.53 -8.18
C PHE A 96 -0.38 -7.99 -7.96
N SER A 97 -0.59 -6.78 -8.43
CA SER A 97 -1.92 -6.18 -8.54
C SER A 97 -2.12 -5.58 -9.93
N ALA A 98 -3.32 -5.70 -10.44
CA ALA A 98 -3.75 -5.06 -11.67
C ALA A 98 -5.12 -4.45 -11.45
N GLY A 99 -5.37 -3.27 -12.02
CA GLY A 99 -6.64 -2.63 -11.81
C GLY A 99 -6.74 -1.30 -12.53
N GLY A 100 -7.73 -0.54 -12.13
CA GLY A 100 -7.94 0.80 -12.65
C GLY A 100 -9.01 1.56 -11.90
N CYS A 101 -9.13 2.82 -12.23
CA CYS A 101 -10.17 3.70 -11.71
C CYS A 101 -10.65 4.65 -12.80
N ILE A 102 -11.86 5.15 -12.60
CA ILE A 102 -12.48 6.14 -13.47
C ILE A 102 -13.23 7.16 -12.63
N THR A 103 -13.04 8.44 -12.97
CA THR A 103 -13.81 9.56 -12.41
C THR A 103 -14.97 9.88 -13.33
N THR A 104 -16.17 9.91 -12.77
CA THR A 104 -17.41 10.22 -13.49
C THR A 104 -18.18 11.36 -12.81
N SER A 105 -19.25 11.83 -13.41
CA SER A 105 -20.12 12.82 -12.81
C SER A 105 -20.89 12.35 -11.56
N ILE A 106 -21.02 11.04 -11.38
CA ILE A 106 -21.72 10.41 -10.25
C ILE A 106 -20.78 9.89 -9.16
N GLY A 107 -19.45 10.04 -9.34
CA GLY A 107 -18.45 9.61 -8.39
C GLY A 107 -17.27 8.89 -9.04
N ASN A 108 -16.36 8.41 -8.22
CA ASN A 108 -15.16 7.70 -8.63
C ASN A 108 -15.35 6.21 -8.40
N PHE A 109 -14.99 5.41 -9.39
CA PHE A 109 -15.05 3.94 -9.33
C PHE A 109 -13.65 3.37 -9.44
N GLY A 110 -13.36 2.35 -8.65
CA GLY A 110 -12.10 1.62 -8.69
C GLY A 110 -12.37 0.12 -8.78
N PHE A 111 -11.53 -0.59 -9.51
CA PHE A 111 -11.53 -2.05 -9.54
C PHE A 111 -10.10 -2.56 -9.50
N ALA A 112 -9.87 -3.67 -8.84
CA ALA A 112 -8.57 -4.31 -8.82
C ALA A 112 -8.66 -5.82 -8.61
N TYR A 113 -7.57 -6.46 -9.01
CA TYR A 113 -7.27 -7.85 -8.72
C TYR A 113 -5.88 -7.93 -8.13
N ASN A 114 -5.76 -8.56 -6.96
CA ASN A 114 -4.50 -8.85 -6.30
C ASN A 114 -4.28 -10.35 -6.23
N GLN A 115 -3.07 -10.81 -6.50
CA GLN A 115 -2.68 -12.19 -6.31
C GLN A 115 -1.32 -12.28 -5.64
N PHE A 116 -1.29 -12.98 -4.52
CA PHE A 116 -0.07 -13.48 -3.90
C PHE A 116 0.11 -14.96 -4.24
N SER A 117 1.33 -15.36 -4.58
CA SER A 117 1.72 -16.75 -4.69
C SER A 117 3.02 -16.96 -3.91
N SER A 118 3.03 -17.98 -3.05
CA SER A 118 4.25 -18.40 -2.37
C SER A 118 5.32 -18.94 -3.33
N GLY A 119 4.95 -19.14 -4.59
CA GLY A 119 5.77 -19.95 -5.49
C GLY A 119 5.79 -21.42 -5.04
N GLN A 120 6.69 -22.19 -5.63
CA GLN A 120 6.85 -23.60 -5.28
C GLN A 120 7.77 -23.71 -4.08
N ILE A 121 7.26 -24.27 -2.99
CA ILE A 121 8.02 -24.57 -1.78
C ILE A 121 8.28 -26.05 -1.74
N ALA A 122 9.55 -26.48 -1.81
CA ALA A 122 9.91 -27.88 -1.65
C ALA A 122 9.55 -28.35 -0.24
N THR A 123 8.68 -29.34 -0.15
CA THR A 123 8.19 -29.88 1.14
C THR A 123 8.91 -31.16 1.57
N SER A 124 9.67 -31.76 0.65
CA SER A 124 10.51 -32.92 0.95
C SER A 124 11.99 -32.62 0.70
N PRO A 125 12.86 -32.80 1.70
CA PRO A 125 14.31 -32.65 1.51
C PRO A 125 14.92 -33.70 0.57
N THR A 126 14.25 -34.85 0.42
CA THR A 126 14.72 -35.99 -0.36
C THR A 126 14.11 -36.04 -1.76
N ASP A 127 13.01 -35.37 -1.99
CA ASP A 127 12.35 -35.28 -3.29
C ASP A 127 11.88 -33.86 -3.57
N PRO A 128 12.68 -33.06 -4.28
CA PRO A 128 12.33 -31.68 -4.61
C PRO A 128 11.15 -31.54 -5.60
N GLN A 129 10.69 -32.64 -6.19
CA GLN A 129 9.50 -32.64 -7.03
C GLN A 129 8.19 -32.55 -6.21
N ILE A 130 8.24 -32.91 -4.92
CA ILE A 130 7.13 -32.71 -3.99
C ILE A 130 7.16 -31.25 -3.51
N ASN A 131 6.39 -30.41 -4.16
CA ASN A 131 6.31 -28.98 -3.84
C ASN A 131 4.88 -28.56 -3.53
N THR A 132 4.77 -27.45 -2.83
CA THR A 132 3.48 -26.85 -2.41
C THR A 132 3.44 -25.41 -2.84
N GLU A 133 2.33 -24.96 -3.39
CA GLU A 133 2.07 -23.58 -3.74
C GLU A 133 0.84 -23.04 -3.01
N ASP A 134 0.98 -21.92 -2.30
CA ASP A 134 -0.11 -21.18 -1.65
C ASP A 134 -0.44 -19.95 -2.47
N VAL A 135 -1.68 -19.86 -2.94
CA VAL A 135 -2.15 -18.74 -3.76
C VAL A 135 -3.35 -18.07 -3.09
N ASN A 136 -3.18 -16.78 -2.82
CA ASN A 136 -4.23 -15.90 -2.29
C ASN A 136 -4.68 -14.93 -3.38
N ARG A 137 -5.99 -14.76 -3.57
CA ARG A 137 -6.58 -13.89 -4.59
C ARG A 137 -7.59 -12.95 -3.94
N THR A 138 -7.58 -11.69 -4.38
CA THR A 138 -8.54 -10.70 -3.92
C THR A 138 -9.05 -9.89 -5.10
N PHE A 139 -10.37 -9.86 -5.30
CA PHE A 139 -11.04 -8.94 -6.20
C PHE A 139 -11.59 -7.78 -5.38
N ILE A 140 -11.46 -6.56 -5.89
CA ILE A 140 -11.84 -5.32 -5.19
C ILE A 140 -12.70 -4.49 -6.13
N LEU A 141 -13.85 -4.04 -5.63
CA LEU A 141 -14.67 -3.00 -6.26
C LEU A 141 -14.83 -1.87 -5.26
N SER A 142 -14.54 -0.65 -5.68
CA SER A 142 -14.53 0.52 -4.84
C SER A 142 -15.36 1.66 -5.46
N TYR A 143 -15.99 2.43 -4.59
CA TYR A 143 -16.70 3.64 -4.96
C TYR A 143 -16.39 4.76 -3.98
N SER A 144 -16.20 5.98 -4.48
CA SER A 144 -16.10 7.17 -3.64
C SER A 144 -16.83 8.36 -4.27
N ASN A 145 -17.29 9.25 -3.39
CA ASN A 145 -17.87 10.52 -3.82
C ASN A 145 -17.60 11.62 -2.79
N SER A 146 -17.66 12.84 -3.24
CA SER A 146 -17.60 14.02 -2.38
C SER A 146 -19.01 14.24 -1.76
N ILE A 147 -19.06 14.26 -0.44
CA ILE A 147 -20.32 14.55 0.29
C ILE A 147 -20.41 16.01 0.73
N LEU A 148 -19.27 16.65 0.90
CA LEU A 148 -19.12 18.07 1.19
C LEU A 148 -17.93 18.61 0.39
N LYS A 149 -17.87 19.93 0.25
CA LYS A 149 -16.66 20.55 -0.30
C LYS A 149 -15.45 20.06 0.49
N ASN A 150 -14.50 19.46 -0.19
CA ASN A 150 -13.25 18.95 0.39
C ASN A 150 -13.37 17.64 1.22
N LEU A 151 -14.54 17.05 1.37
CA LEU A 151 -14.72 15.80 2.11
C LEU A 151 -15.27 14.70 1.20
N TYR A 152 -14.48 13.64 1.05
CA TYR A 152 -14.81 12.44 0.29
C TYR A 152 -15.07 11.28 1.24
N VAL A 153 -16.02 10.44 0.87
CA VAL A 153 -16.27 9.15 1.52
C VAL A 153 -16.21 8.06 0.48
N GLY A 154 -15.82 6.88 0.89
CA GLY A 154 -15.74 5.74 -0.02
C GLY A 154 -15.99 4.42 0.69
N GLY A 155 -16.34 3.43 -0.11
CA GLY A 155 -16.51 2.05 0.32
C GLY A 155 -15.96 1.08 -0.72
N SER A 156 -15.50 -0.08 -0.26
CA SER A 156 -15.09 -1.19 -1.12
C SER A 156 -15.76 -2.49 -0.70
N VAL A 157 -16.00 -3.33 -1.69
CA VAL A 157 -16.34 -4.74 -1.51
C VAL A 157 -15.17 -5.57 -2.02
N LYS A 158 -14.70 -6.53 -1.21
CA LYS A 158 -13.62 -7.42 -1.57
C LYS A 158 -14.11 -8.86 -1.55
N LEU A 159 -13.66 -9.63 -2.52
CA LEU A 159 -13.85 -11.07 -2.57
C LEU A 159 -12.48 -11.73 -2.43
N PHE A 160 -12.26 -12.40 -1.31
CA PHE A 160 -10.99 -13.05 -0.99
C PHE A 160 -11.15 -14.56 -1.04
N ASN A 161 -10.17 -15.26 -1.62
CA ASN A 161 -10.03 -16.71 -1.53
C ASN A 161 -8.57 -17.15 -1.46
N ARG A 162 -8.36 -18.35 -0.95
CA ARG A 162 -7.07 -19.02 -0.84
C ARG A 162 -7.13 -20.41 -1.41
N SER A 163 -6.08 -20.82 -2.09
CA SER A 163 -5.88 -22.21 -2.50
C SER A 163 -4.45 -22.62 -2.24
N LEU A 164 -4.26 -23.75 -1.59
CA LEU A 164 -2.95 -24.38 -1.43
C LEU A 164 -3.04 -25.75 -2.12
N SER A 165 -2.14 -25.97 -3.05
CA SER A 165 -2.01 -27.23 -3.79
C SER A 165 -0.63 -27.81 -3.54
N SER A 166 -0.56 -29.14 -3.45
CA SER A 166 0.71 -29.86 -3.34
C SER A 166 0.85 -30.78 -4.53
N ASN A 167 1.98 -30.73 -5.21
CA ASN A 167 2.33 -31.67 -6.25
C ASN A 167 2.97 -32.90 -5.61
N GLY A 168 2.47 -34.09 -5.97
CA GLY A 168 2.99 -35.36 -5.43
C GLY A 168 2.44 -35.77 -4.05
N SER A 169 1.51 -35.02 -3.46
CA SER A 169 0.78 -35.42 -2.27
C SER A 169 -0.73 -35.26 -2.45
N SER A 170 -1.52 -36.01 -1.68
CA SER A 170 -2.98 -35.85 -1.64
C SER A 170 -3.44 -34.68 -0.77
N TYR A 171 -2.50 -33.86 -0.28
CA TYR A 171 -2.82 -32.71 0.57
C TYR A 171 -3.19 -31.47 -0.26
N SER A 172 -4.34 -30.91 0.04
CA SER A 172 -4.75 -29.62 -0.53
C SER A 172 -5.57 -28.81 0.47
N VAL A 173 -5.53 -27.49 0.35
CA VAL A 173 -6.40 -26.59 1.10
C VAL A 173 -7.13 -25.71 0.11
N THR A 174 -8.44 -25.64 0.25
CA THR A 174 -9.29 -24.72 -0.50
C THR A 174 -10.14 -23.90 0.45
N SER A 175 -10.26 -22.62 0.21
CA SER A 175 -11.18 -21.79 0.97
C SER A 175 -12.47 -21.53 0.21
N ASN A 176 -13.55 -21.30 0.95
CA ASN A 176 -14.68 -20.60 0.39
C ASN A 176 -14.30 -19.12 0.13
N ASN A 177 -15.15 -18.41 -0.60
CA ASN A 177 -14.99 -16.97 -0.77
C ASN A 177 -15.35 -16.23 0.53
N ALA A 178 -14.47 -15.35 0.99
CA ALA A 178 -14.77 -14.39 2.04
C ALA A 178 -15.17 -13.05 1.44
N TYR A 179 -16.27 -12.49 1.94
CA TYR A 179 -16.75 -11.17 1.55
C TYR A 179 -16.30 -10.15 2.60
N LEU A 180 -15.52 -9.17 2.18
CA LEU A 180 -14.96 -8.14 3.04
C LEU A 180 -15.38 -6.76 2.56
N PHE A 181 -15.47 -5.83 3.49
CA PHE A 181 -15.89 -4.46 3.26
C PHE A 181 -14.87 -3.50 3.84
N ASP A 182 -14.59 -2.43 3.11
CA ASP A 182 -13.81 -1.30 3.61
C ASP A 182 -14.69 -0.05 3.61
N ALA A 183 -14.40 0.85 4.54
CA ALA A 183 -14.95 2.19 4.58
C ALA A 183 -13.83 3.20 4.78
N GLY A 184 -13.94 4.36 4.14
CA GLY A 184 -12.93 5.39 4.23
C GLY A 184 -13.47 6.80 4.14
N ILE A 185 -12.69 7.73 4.68
CA ILE A 185 -12.89 9.17 4.57
C ILE A 185 -11.59 9.83 4.13
N LEU A 186 -11.70 10.89 3.33
CA LEU A 186 -10.59 11.72 2.90
C LEU A 186 -11.02 13.19 2.92
N TYR A 187 -10.31 13.99 3.70
CA TYR A 187 -10.45 15.44 3.69
C TYR A 187 -9.28 16.04 2.91
N MET A 188 -9.59 16.96 2.00
CA MET A 188 -8.60 17.63 1.15
C MET A 188 -8.79 19.13 1.25
N THR A 189 -7.73 19.87 1.54
CA THR A 189 -7.79 21.33 1.58
C THR A 189 -6.70 21.95 0.72
N ASN A 190 -7.02 23.05 0.08
CA ASN A 190 -6.06 23.88 -0.60
C ASN A 190 -5.38 24.79 0.43
N GLY A 191 -4.09 24.80 0.38
CA GLY A 191 -3.09 25.72 0.87
C GLY A 191 -3.24 26.46 2.17
N PHE A 192 -2.20 26.38 2.96
CA PHE A 192 -1.94 27.29 4.07
C PHE A 192 -1.13 28.52 3.63
N PHE A 193 -0.48 28.44 2.48
CA PHE A 193 0.36 29.51 1.93
C PHE A 193 -0.34 30.22 0.78
N THR A 194 -0.31 31.55 0.81
CA THR A 194 -0.91 32.43 -0.23
C THR A 194 0.15 33.09 -1.12
N ALA A 195 1.33 32.51 -1.24
CA ALA A 195 2.39 33.05 -2.07
C ALA A 195 2.19 32.69 -3.55
N GLU A 196 2.41 33.61 -4.47
CA GLU A 196 2.18 33.42 -5.92
C GLU A 196 2.93 32.20 -6.50
N LYS A 197 4.13 31.92 -5.99
CA LYS A 197 5.01 30.84 -6.50
C LYS A 197 4.93 29.54 -5.69
N ILE A 198 4.16 29.52 -4.62
CA ILE A 198 4.05 28.36 -3.73
C ILE A 198 2.58 27.99 -3.62
N LYS A 199 2.25 26.78 -4.04
CA LYS A 199 0.92 26.19 -3.85
C LYS A 199 1.07 24.94 -3.00
N ASP A 200 0.27 24.86 -1.98
CA ASP A 200 0.28 23.70 -1.11
C ASP A 200 -1.11 23.07 -0.98
N LYS A 201 -1.13 21.80 -0.64
CA LYS A 201 -2.33 21.03 -0.33
C LYS A 201 -2.08 20.18 0.90
N PHE A 202 -3.09 20.04 1.71
CA PHE A 202 -3.08 19.13 2.84
C PHE A 202 -4.26 18.18 2.75
N ASN A 203 -3.99 16.90 2.91
CA ASN A 203 -5.00 15.84 2.95
C ASN A 203 -4.88 15.11 4.28
N ALA A 204 -6.02 14.72 4.84
CA ALA A 204 -6.10 13.82 6.00
C ALA A 204 -7.06 12.69 5.65
N GLY A 205 -6.67 11.46 5.93
CA GLY A 205 -7.44 10.27 5.59
C GLY A 205 -7.53 9.28 6.74
N ALA A 206 -8.65 8.56 6.77
CA ALA A 206 -8.81 7.42 7.65
C ALA A 206 -9.61 6.32 6.95
N SER A 207 -9.33 5.07 7.30
CA SER A 207 -10.07 3.92 6.78
C SER A 207 -10.16 2.78 7.79
N LEU A 208 -11.25 2.03 7.65
CA LEU A 208 -11.47 0.74 8.28
C LEU A 208 -11.49 -0.32 7.19
N GLN A 209 -10.70 -1.38 7.36
CA GLN A 209 -10.47 -2.35 6.31
C GLN A 209 -10.79 -3.78 6.73
N ASN A 210 -11.21 -4.57 5.72
CA ASN A 210 -11.41 -6.01 5.81
C ASN A 210 -12.46 -6.43 6.85
N PHE A 211 -13.51 -5.64 7.04
CA PHE A 211 -14.66 -6.02 7.84
C PHE A 211 -15.57 -6.96 7.03
N GLY A 212 -15.98 -8.05 7.61
CA GLY A 212 -16.87 -9.00 6.93
C GLY A 212 -16.82 -10.39 7.51
N SER A 213 -17.10 -11.37 6.66
CA SER A 213 -17.17 -12.77 7.06
C SER A 213 -15.80 -13.35 7.36
N ASP A 214 -15.73 -14.20 8.36
CA ASP A 214 -14.65 -15.17 8.46
C ASP A 214 -14.73 -16.11 7.25
N TYR A 215 -13.62 -16.74 6.89
CA TYR A 215 -13.62 -17.70 5.80
C TYR A 215 -13.30 -19.10 6.31
N LYS A 216 -13.84 -20.11 5.59
CA LYS A 216 -13.64 -21.50 5.94
C LYS A 216 -12.61 -22.10 4.99
N GLU A 217 -11.63 -22.80 5.56
CA GLU A 217 -10.65 -23.59 4.84
C GLU A 217 -11.01 -25.07 4.97
N GLU A 218 -11.08 -25.75 3.84
CA GLU A 218 -11.25 -27.19 3.76
C GLU A 218 -9.87 -27.81 3.50
N TYR A 219 -9.40 -28.56 4.48
CA TYR A 219 -8.16 -29.30 4.44
C TYR A 219 -8.47 -30.73 3.97
N LYS A 220 -7.93 -31.11 2.83
CA LYS A 220 -8.01 -32.46 2.29
C LYS A 220 -6.66 -33.15 2.45
N ALA A 221 -6.63 -34.21 3.22
CA ALA A 221 -5.52 -35.12 3.41
C ALA A 221 -6.07 -36.55 3.50
N PHE A 222 -5.68 -37.32 4.51
CA PHE A 222 -6.34 -38.62 4.81
C PHE A 222 -7.77 -38.45 5.38
N VAL A 223 -8.02 -37.30 6.01
CA VAL A 223 -9.32 -36.88 6.54
C VAL A 223 -9.60 -35.48 6.04
N THR A 224 -10.86 -35.17 5.73
CA THR A 224 -11.30 -33.82 5.37
C THR A 224 -11.70 -33.07 6.64
N GLU A 225 -11.04 -31.97 6.91
CA GLU A 225 -11.34 -31.10 8.05
C GLU A 225 -11.68 -29.70 7.56
N THR A 226 -12.59 -29.03 8.24
CA THR A 226 -12.95 -27.63 7.95
C THR A 226 -12.58 -26.76 9.13
N MET A 227 -11.79 -25.72 8.88
CA MET A 227 -11.39 -24.74 9.88
C MET A 227 -11.90 -23.34 9.51
N THR A 228 -12.39 -22.62 10.50
CA THR A 228 -12.75 -21.20 10.33
C THR A 228 -11.53 -20.33 10.62
N GLN A 229 -11.19 -19.45 9.69
CA GLN A 229 -10.07 -18.53 9.79
C GLN A 229 -10.56 -17.10 9.86
N LYS A 230 -9.96 -16.29 10.75
CA LYS A 230 -10.20 -14.85 10.83
C LYS A 230 -9.27 -14.12 9.86
N LEU A 231 -9.79 -13.10 9.20
CA LEU A 231 -9.01 -12.23 8.34
C LEU A 231 -8.59 -10.94 9.08
N PRO A 232 -7.43 -10.38 8.80
CA PRO A 232 -6.93 -9.21 9.50
C PRO A 232 -7.77 -7.96 9.19
N ARG A 233 -8.24 -7.27 10.23
CA ARG A 233 -8.98 -6.00 10.16
C ARG A 233 -8.08 -4.86 10.58
N PHE A 234 -8.08 -3.77 9.83
CA PHE A 234 -7.19 -2.64 10.10
C PHE A 234 -7.95 -1.34 10.26
N LEU A 235 -7.42 -0.50 11.14
CA LEU A 235 -7.64 0.93 11.18
C LEU A 235 -6.39 1.59 10.61
N ARG A 236 -6.56 2.53 9.66
CA ARG A 236 -5.50 3.37 9.14
C ARG A 236 -5.88 4.83 9.31
N ILE A 237 -4.93 5.66 9.70
CA ILE A 237 -5.09 7.10 9.83
C ILE A 237 -3.80 7.76 9.35
N GLY A 238 -3.91 8.79 8.52
CA GLY A 238 -2.72 9.44 8.01
C GLY A 238 -2.98 10.80 7.38
N PHE A 239 -1.90 11.38 6.89
CA PHE A 239 -1.91 12.65 6.19
C PHE A 239 -0.98 12.63 4.96
N ALA A 240 -1.24 13.55 4.05
CA ALA A 240 -0.35 13.89 2.95
C ALA A 240 -0.29 15.41 2.81
N TYR A 241 0.92 15.96 2.73
CA TYR A 241 1.16 17.38 2.51
C TYR A 241 1.98 17.57 1.25
N GLN A 242 1.42 18.26 0.30
CA GLN A 242 2.02 18.53 -0.99
C GLN A 242 2.39 20.00 -1.10
N LEU A 243 3.59 20.27 -1.56
CA LEU A 243 4.11 21.59 -1.81
C LEU A 243 4.60 21.68 -3.26
N ASN A 244 3.98 22.54 -4.06
CA ASN A 244 4.39 22.82 -5.42
C ASN A 244 5.11 24.16 -5.47
N THR A 245 6.29 24.21 -6.05
CA THR A 245 7.07 25.45 -6.19
C THR A 245 7.77 25.50 -7.54
N THR A 246 8.04 26.72 -7.98
CA THR A 246 8.83 26.96 -9.18
C THR A 246 10.20 27.52 -8.78
N VAL A 247 11.26 26.78 -9.10
CA VAL A 247 12.64 27.12 -8.73
C VAL A 247 13.41 27.62 -9.95
N GLY A 248 14.23 28.62 -9.73
CA GLY A 248 15.14 29.18 -10.74
C GLY A 248 14.62 30.44 -11.42
N GLN A 249 15.56 31.36 -11.76
CA GLN A 249 15.24 32.62 -12.44
C GLN A 249 15.18 32.49 -13.96
N ARG A 250 16.00 31.60 -14.54
CA ARG A 250 16.10 31.38 -16.00
C ARG A 250 15.36 30.14 -16.50
N LEU A 251 15.54 29.03 -15.81
CA LEU A 251 14.83 27.77 -16.06
C LEU A 251 13.79 27.60 -14.95
N GLN A 252 12.58 28.10 -15.14
CA GLN A 252 11.48 27.95 -14.18
C GLN A 252 11.10 26.47 -14.06
N ALA A 253 11.89 25.71 -13.28
CA ALA A 253 11.67 24.30 -13.05
C ALA A 253 10.60 24.10 -11.97
N ASN A 254 9.54 23.40 -12.30
CA ASN A 254 8.55 22.95 -11.31
C ASN A 254 9.16 21.86 -10.45
N VAL A 255 9.06 22.03 -9.14
CA VAL A 255 9.46 21.05 -8.15
C VAL A 255 8.28 20.83 -7.21
N ASP A 256 7.84 19.59 -7.13
CA ASP A 256 6.77 19.17 -6.27
C ASP A 256 7.36 18.33 -5.13
N PHE A 257 7.03 18.69 -3.89
CA PHE A 257 7.37 17.90 -2.71
C PHE A 257 6.10 17.30 -2.13
N LEU A 258 6.17 16.04 -1.72
CA LEU A 258 5.11 15.33 -1.01
C LEU A 258 5.69 14.73 0.26
N LEU A 259 5.07 15.02 1.39
CA LEU A 259 5.33 14.40 2.68
C LEU A 259 4.10 13.59 3.09
N THR A 260 4.28 12.34 3.46
CA THR A 260 3.21 11.46 3.95
C THR A 260 3.53 10.87 5.30
N GLY A 261 2.50 10.59 6.07
CA GLY A 261 2.61 9.86 7.33
C GLY A 261 1.34 9.08 7.61
N GLU A 262 1.51 7.88 8.12
CA GLU A 262 0.41 6.97 8.41
C GLU A 262 0.64 6.17 9.69
N TYR A 263 -0.43 5.96 10.42
CA TYR A 263 -0.55 4.99 11.48
C TYR A 263 -1.53 3.89 11.09
N LYS A 264 -1.12 2.65 11.24
CA LYS A 264 -1.93 1.47 10.95
C LYS A 264 -1.98 0.57 12.18
N ARG A 265 -3.18 0.14 12.53
CA ARG A 265 -3.44 -0.73 13.68
C ARG A 265 -4.27 -1.94 13.27
N LEU A 266 -3.83 -3.13 13.70
CA LEU A 266 -4.63 -4.35 13.64
C LEU A 266 -5.70 -4.32 14.73
N LEU A 267 -6.98 -4.54 14.35
CA LEU A 267 -8.12 -4.46 15.27
C LEU A 267 -8.53 -5.81 15.86
N ASN A 268 -8.10 -6.92 15.25
CA ASN A 268 -8.43 -8.27 15.69
C ASN A 268 -7.19 -9.16 15.76
N PRO A 269 -6.33 -9.00 16.76
CA PRO A 269 -5.04 -9.68 16.82
C PRO A 269 -5.11 -11.20 17.03
N GLY A 270 -6.30 -11.80 17.10
CA GLY A 270 -6.48 -13.25 17.32
C GLY A 270 -6.46 -13.64 18.80
N ASP A 271 -6.79 -14.92 19.07
CA ASP A 271 -6.93 -15.44 20.44
C ASP A 271 -5.57 -15.77 21.12
N SER A 272 -4.46 -15.72 20.40
CA SER A 272 -3.12 -15.80 21.02
C SER A 272 -2.74 -14.41 21.46
N GLU A 273 -2.35 -14.24 22.72
CA GLU A 273 -1.88 -13.04 23.42
C GLU A 273 -0.98 -12.08 22.63
N GLN A 274 -1.13 -12.05 21.31
CA GLN A 274 -0.41 -11.23 20.37
C GLN A 274 -0.96 -9.82 20.41
N ASN A 275 -0.16 -9.01 21.03
CA ASN A 275 -0.36 -7.59 21.23
C ASN A 275 -0.69 -6.83 19.94
N ASP A 276 -1.32 -5.71 20.12
CA ASP A 276 -1.64 -4.68 19.14
C ASP A 276 -0.51 -4.49 18.11
N VAL A 277 -0.67 -5.03 16.92
CA VAL A 277 0.27 -4.78 15.82
C VAL A 277 0.01 -3.40 15.30
N ASN A 278 0.98 -2.55 15.52
CA ASN A 278 0.94 -1.15 15.11
C ASN A 278 2.10 -0.88 14.16
N TYR A 279 1.81 -0.14 13.09
CA TYR A 279 2.82 0.31 12.14
C TYR A 279 2.76 1.83 12.03
N TRP A 280 3.94 2.42 11.89
CA TRP A 280 4.11 3.81 11.52
C TRP A 280 4.84 3.86 10.19
N GLY A 281 4.23 4.48 9.22
CA GLY A 281 4.83 4.72 7.92
C GLY A 281 5.05 6.20 7.70
N ALA A 282 6.15 6.57 7.07
CA ALA A 282 6.40 7.94 6.63
C ALA A 282 7.19 7.94 5.33
N GLY A 283 6.97 8.95 4.48
CA GLY A 283 7.67 9.09 3.23
C GLY A 283 7.76 10.53 2.75
N ILE A 284 8.80 10.78 1.97
CA ILE A 284 9.02 12.04 1.26
C ILE A 284 9.27 11.75 -0.21
N GLU A 285 8.65 12.52 -1.09
CA GLU A 285 8.88 12.50 -2.53
C GLU A 285 9.28 13.89 -3.00
N ALA A 286 10.23 13.94 -3.92
CA ALA A 286 10.54 15.13 -4.68
C ALA A 286 10.37 14.82 -6.17
N THR A 287 9.46 15.52 -6.85
CA THR A 287 9.20 15.36 -8.28
C THR A 287 9.73 16.58 -9.04
N LEU A 288 10.68 16.33 -9.95
CA LEU A 288 11.34 17.33 -10.75
C LEU A 288 10.68 17.42 -12.13
N LEU A 289 10.36 18.63 -12.58
CA LEU A 289 9.77 18.91 -13.90
C LEU A 289 8.49 18.10 -14.17
N LYS A 290 7.84 17.59 -13.10
CA LYS A 290 6.72 16.64 -13.18
C LYS A 290 7.06 15.33 -13.92
N ILE A 291 8.33 15.06 -14.16
CA ILE A 291 8.81 13.89 -14.92
C ILE A 291 9.47 12.87 -14.02
N VAL A 292 10.41 13.29 -13.18
CA VAL A 292 11.22 12.38 -12.35
C VAL A 292 10.86 12.55 -10.89
N SER A 293 10.42 11.50 -10.24
CA SER A 293 10.15 11.44 -8.81
C SER A 293 11.23 10.64 -8.09
N LEU A 294 11.79 11.21 -7.04
CA LEU A 294 12.69 10.54 -6.11
C LEU A 294 11.97 10.37 -4.78
N ARG A 295 12.00 9.16 -4.23
CA ARG A 295 11.25 8.79 -3.03
C ARG A 295 12.14 8.18 -1.97
N LEU A 296 11.89 8.56 -0.74
CA LEU A 296 12.49 7.97 0.44
C LEU A 296 11.42 7.83 1.52
N GLY A 297 11.33 6.67 2.13
CA GLY A 297 10.38 6.40 3.18
C GLY A 297 10.86 5.32 4.12
N GLY A 298 10.02 4.95 5.04
CA GLY A 298 10.30 3.84 5.93
C GLY A 298 9.13 3.49 6.82
N VAL A 299 9.23 2.32 7.40
CA VAL A 299 8.24 1.74 8.31
C VAL A 299 8.89 1.46 9.65
N ALA A 300 8.22 1.84 10.72
CA ALA A 300 8.57 1.47 12.07
C ALA A 300 7.46 0.60 12.68
N SER A 301 7.85 -0.46 13.37
CA SER A 301 6.94 -1.34 14.08
C SER A 301 7.51 -1.67 15.45
N PRO A 302 6.67 -1.81 16.50
CA PRO A 302 7.11 -2.30 17.80
C PRO A 302 7.49 -3.78 17.78
N GLU A 303 7.21 -4.49 16.69
CA GLU A 303 7.45 -5.92 16.57
C GLU A 303 8.42 -6.26 15.44
N ASN A 304 9.16 -7.36 15.62
CA ASN A 304 9.97 -7.90 14.56
C ASN A 304 9.09 -8.55 13.48
N SER A 305 9.45 -8.32 12.25
CA SER A 305 8.91 -9.02 11.09
C SER A 305 10.06 -9.53 10.24
N ILE A 306 9.78 -10.43 9.32
CA ILE A 306 10.73 -10.84 8.29
C ILE A 306 11.17 -9.64 7.45
N LEU A 307 10.31 -8.65 7.30
CA LEU A 307 10.52 -7.49 6.44
C LEU A 307 11.11 -6.28 7.18
N TRP A 308 11.15 -6.28 8.50
CA TRP A 308 11.66 -5.15 9.29
C TRP A 308 12.08 -5.55 10.71
N ASP A 309 12.98 -4.76 11.26
CA ASP A 309 13.46 -4.87 12.62
C ASP A 309 12.55 -4.09 13.59
N LYS A 310 12.34 -4.68 14.77
CA LYS A 310 11.64 -4.06 15.88
C LYS A 310 12.29 -2.73 16.27
N GLY A 311 11.46 -1.71 16.42
CA GLY A 311 11.87 -0.40 16.93
C GLY A 311 12.84 0.36 16.03
N LYS A 312 13.10 -0.14 14.82
CA LYS A 312 13.91 0.56 13.82
C LYS A 312 13.02 1.16 12.74
N PHE A 313 13.46 2.27 12.18
CA PHE A 313 12.88 2.84 10.98
C PHE A 313 13.50 2.16 9.76
N ASN A 314 12.74 1.24 9.16
CA ASN A 314 13.20 0.40 8.05
C ASN A 314 13.08 1.17 6.75
N LEU A 315 14.22 1.68 6.27
CA LEU A 315 14.29 2.55 5.10
C LEU A 315 13.86 1.82 3.82
N ARG A 316 13.24 2.60 2.94
CA ARG A 316 12.83 2.22 1.60
C ARG A 316 13.06 3.38 0.66
N TYR A 317 13.35 3.12 -0.60
CA TYR A 317 13.57 4.18 -1.56
C TYR A 317 13.05 3.78 -2.94
N GLY A 318 12.80 4.76 -3.78
CA GLY A 318 12.27 4.53 -5.10
C GLY A 318 12.47 5.67 -6.06
N ILE A 319 12.21 5.37 -7.32
CA ILE A 319 12.21 6.32 -8.42
C ILE A 319 10.94 6.16 -9.23
N GLY A 320 10.40 7.27 -9.71
CA GLY A 320 9.27 7.32 -10.63
C GLY A 320 9.62 8.10 -11.88
N LEU A 321 9.07 7.68 -13.00
CA LEU A 321 9.15 8.37 -14.29
C LEU A 321 7.72 8.60 -14.80
N ASN A 322 7.33 9.86 -14.98
CA ASN A 322 6.09 10.25 -15.62
C ASN A 322 6.41 10.70 -17.05
N PHE A 323 5.87 10.01 -18.02
CA PHE A 323 6.09 10.29 -19.44
C PHE A 323 4.79 10.74 -20.13
N PRO A 324 4.51 12.06 -20.18
CA PRO A 324 3.35 12.56 -20.91
C PRO A 324 3.56 12.36 -22.41
N LEU A 325 2.63 11.69 -23.09
CA LEU A 325 2.75 11.45 -24.53
C LEU A 325 2.68 12.75 -25.37
N ALA A 326 2.23 13.84 -24.80
CA ALA A 326 2.31 15.17 -25.41
C ALA A 326 3.75 15.58 -25.77
N VAL A 327 4.77 15.09 -25.05
CA VAL A 327 6.18 15.30 -25.38
C VAL A 327 6.56 14.69 -26.73
N LEU A 328 5.86 13.65 -27.18
CA LEU A 328 6.01 13.04 -28.51
C LEU A 328 5.15 13.68 -29.60
N GLY A 329 4.50 14.82 -29.31
CA GLY A 329 3.61 15.49 -30.24
C GLY A 329 2.20 14.86 -30.36
N LEU A 330 1.87 13.91 -29.49
CA LEU A 330 0.54 13.32 -29.45
C LEU A 330 -0.43 14.25 -28.71
N SER A 331 -1.53 14.61 -29.36
CA SER A 331 -2.53 15.56 -28.80
C SER A 331 -3.40 14.97 -27.67
N HIS A 332 -3.23 13.70 -27.34
CA HIS A 332 -4.03 13.03 -26.32
C HIS A 332 -3.44 13.23 -24.93
N PRO A 333 -4.26 13.53 -23.90
CA PRO A 333 -3.82 13.72 -22.51
C PRO A 333 -3.52 12.37 -21.84
N VAL A 334 -2.54 11.66 -22.35
CA VAL A 334 -2.09 10.36 -21.84
C VAL A 334 -0.72 10.50 -21.21
N THR A 335 -0.57 9.97 -20.03
CA THR A 335 0.72 9.85 -19.32
C THR A 335 0.99 8.40 -18.99
N ILE A 336 2.18 7.90 -19.33
CA ILE A 336 2.68 6.61 -18.90
C ILE A 336 3.55 6.87 -17.67
N LYS A 337 3.30 6.13 -16.58
CA LYS A 337 4.12 6.20 -15.37
C LYS A 337 4.83 4.87 -15.16
N PHE A 338 6.10 4.95 -14.78
CA PHE A 338 6.91 3.81 -14.36
C PHE A 338 7.44 4.10 -12.96
N ASP A 339 7.24 3.17 -12.06
CA ASP A 339 7.68 3.28 -10.67
C ASP A 339 8.52 2.08 -10.30
N TYR A 340 9.59 2.33 -9.55
CA TYR A 340 10.47 1.30 -9.04
C TYR A 340 10.79 1.59 -7.56
N ALA A 341 10.76 0.57 -6.74
CA ALA A 341 11.09 0.68 -5.32
C ALA A 341 12.00 -0.45 -4.86
N VAL A 342 12.84 -0.11 -3.90
CA VAL A 342 13.73 -1.04 -3.20
C VAL A 342 13.39 -1.02 -1.72
N MET A 343 13.24 -2.21 -1.16
CA MET A 343 13.03 -2.45 0.25
C MET A 343 14.17 -3.33 0.77
N PRO A 344 15.17 -2.75 1.43
CA PRO A 344 16.21 -3.52 2.11
C PRO A 344 15.57 -4.43 3.16
N ILE A 345 16.02 -5.67 3.24
CA ILE A 345 15.56 -6.64 4.23
C ILE A 345 16.66 -6.95 5.22
N ASN A 346 16.28 -7.23 6.46
CA ASN A 346 17.24 -7.66 7.46
C ASN A 346 17.61 -9.12 7.24
N GLN A 347 18.89 -9.38 7.09
CA GLN A 347 19.45 -10.67 6.66
C GLN A 347 19.56 -11.72 7.76
N THR A 348 19.10 -11.46 8.97
CA THR A 348 19.40 -12.33 10.12
C THR A 348 18.65 -13.66 10.10
N SER A 349 17.68 -13.87 9.18
CA SER A 349 16.77 -15.01 9.31
C SER A 349 16.80 -16.06 8.20
N PHE A 350 17.14 -15.77 6.94
CA PHE A 350 16.87 -16.79 5.89
C PHE A 350 17.94 -16.97 4.81
N ASP A 351 18.21 -16.05 3.96
CA ASP A 351 19.20 -16.20 2.89
C ASP A 351 20.16 -15.02 2.86
N LYS A 352 21.43 -15.27 3.15
CA LYS A 352 22.47 -14.23 3.14
C LYS A 352 22.73 -13.65 1.74
N SER A 353 22.21 -14.26 0.69
CA SER A 353 22.39 -13.83 -0.70
C SER A 353 21.45 -12.69 -1.10
N GLN A 354 20.23 -12.64 -0.57
CA GLN A 354 19.25 -11.64 -0.94
C GLN A 354 19.21 -10.47 0.06
N LYS A 355 19.64 -9.29 -0.42
CA LYS A 355 19.77 -8.08 0.41
C LYS A 355 18.57 -7.15 0.34
N SER A 356 17.68 -7.32 -0.65
CA SER A 356 16.58 -6.41 -0.90
C SER A 356 15.45 -7.09 -1.67
N LEU A 357 14.22 -6.63 -1.42
CA LEU A 357 13.07 -6.89 -2.26
C LEU A 357 12.83 -5.72 -3.20
N TYR A 358 12.22 -5.99 -4.34
CA TYR A 358 11.98 -5.01 -5.38
C TYR A 358 10.50 -4.97 -5.74
N ALA A 359 10.03 -3.77 -6.08
CA ALA A 359 8.72 -3.60 -6.67
C ALA A 359 8.82 -2.70 -7.90
N PHE A 360 7.99 -2.96 -8.88
CA PHE A 360 7.81 -2.07 -10.01
C PHE A 360 6.33 -1.91 -10.31
N GLY A 361 5.98 -0.74 -10.85
CA GLY A 361 4.65 -0.40 -11.29
C GLY A 361 4.68 0.25 -12.65
N VAL A 362 3.65 -0.02 -13.43
CA VAL A 362 3.37 0.69 -14.69
C VAL A 362 1.93 1.14 -14.66
N SER A 363 1.68 2.39 -15.00
CA SER A 363 0.31 2.86 -15.17
C SER A 363 0.15 3.75 -16.39
N LEU A 364 -1.06 3.74 -16.92
CA LEU A 364 -1.50 4.61 -17.98
C LEU A 364 -2.64 5.47 -17.44
N VAL A 365 -2.42 6.77 -17.47
CA VAL A 365 -3.36 7.78 -16.99
C VAL A 365 -3.89 8.54 -18.19
N TYR A 366 -5.21 8.56 -18.37
CA TYR A 366 -5.92 9.34 -19.37
C TYR A 366 -6.76 10.41 -18.66
N GLY A 367 -6.45 11.66 -18.84
CA GLY A 367 -7.14 12.74 -18.17
C GLY A 367 -6.46 14.09 -18.35
N LYS A 368 -6.86 15.10 -17.58
CA LYS A 368 -6.23 16.42 -17.66
C LYS A 368 -4.72 16.29 -17.52
N SER A 369 -4.01 16.72 -18.56
CA SER A 369 -2.56 16.84 -18.55
C SER A 369 -2.11 17.56 -17.29
N VAL A 370 -1.18 16.95 -16.58
CA VAL A 370 -0.51 17.54 -15.43
C VAL A 370 0.60 18.53 -15.89
N LEU A 371 0.56 18.93 -17.16
CA LEU A 371 1.45 19.97 -17.73
C LEU A 371 0.98 21.36 -17.34
#